data_951ce20426f9c71bd562866d0f5fecfb
#
_entry.id   951ce20426f9c71bd562866d0f5fecfb
#
_cell.length_a   1.000
_cell.length_b   1.000
_cell.length_c   1.000
_cell.angle_alpha   90.00
_cell.angle_beta   90.00
_cell.angle_gamma   90.00
#
_symmetry.space_group_name_H-M   'P 1'
#
loop_
_entity.id
_entity.type
_entity.pdbx_description
1 polymer ?
#
loop_
_entity_poly.entity_id
_entity_poly.type
_entity_poly.pdbx_seq_one_letter_code
_entity_poly.pdbx_strand_id
1 'polypeptide(L)'
;MACDITAGRAGKVCKDKLGGNSSLYIFNFVEDPFTIVAGEATAINASLTTVFEFGLEGDGNTLVQDKTSDRNTGTSVNTTTLAAVLKALDAPTNVTLNLLSAGYPQAVVKDRNDNYHAIGLDDGIDFAINSQTGGAKTDLNGYTITGVSTTKDLAPILDAATVTAFLALV
;
A
#
# COMPACT_ATOMS: atom_id res chain seq x y z
N MET A 1 26.56 -10.65 -10.01
CA MET A 1 25.51 -10.76 -8.98
C MET A 1 24.95 -12.17 -9.08
N ALA A 2 25.08 -12.98 -8.05
CA ALA A 2 24.51 -14.33 -8.07
C ALA A 2 22.99 -14.21 -7.92
N CYS A 3 22.24 -14.91 -8.78
CA CYS A 3 20.77 -14.98 -8.72
C CYS A 3 20.34 -16.27 -8.00
N ASP A 4 21.18 -16.77 -7.09
CA ASP A 4 20.93 -18.03 -6.38
C ASP A 4 20.03 -17.81 -5.18
N ILE A 5 19.11 -18.75 -4.95
CA ILE A 5 18.26 -18.77 -3.76
C ILE A 5 19.13 -19.15 -2.56
N THR A 6 19.14 -18.34 -1.53
CA THR A 6 19.99 -18.51 -0.33
C THR A 6 19.24 -19.00 0.90
N ALA A 7 17.91 -18.97 0.91
CA ALA A 7 17.09 -19.39 2.03
C ALA A 7 15.72 -19.94 1.61
N GLY A 8 15.18 -20.83 2.42
CA GLY A 8 13.82 -21.34 2.31
C GLY A 8 12.94 -20.83 3.46
N ARG A 9 11.66 -21.18 3.43
CA ARG A 9 10.70 -20.84 4.49
C ARG A 9 9.97 -22.07 4.97
N ALA A 10 9.95 -22.29 6.28
CA ALA A 10 9.13 -23.33 6.91
C ALA A 10 7.64 -22.99 6.86
N GLY A 11 6.80 -24.01 6.73
CA GLY A 11 5.35 -23.86 6.81
C GLY A 11 4.91 -23.32 8.17
N LYS A 12 3.84 -22.51 8.20
CA LYS A 12 3.20 -22.05 9.43
C LYS A 12 2.21 -23.10 9.92
N VAL A 13 2.38 -23.55 11.17
CA VAL A 13 1.53 -24.59 11.77
C VAL A 13 0.24 -23.98 12.35
N CYS A 14 0.32 -22.78 12.93
CA CYS A 14 -0.81 -22.13 13.58
C CYS A 14 -1.62 -21.30 12.57
N LYS A 15 -2.95 -21.31 12.75
CA LYS A 15 -3.91 -20.49 11.99
C LYS A 15 -4.24 -19.21 12.78
N ASP A 16 -3.23 -18.36 12.93
CA ASP A 16 -3.28 -17.15 13.77
C ASP A 16 -3.25 -15.84 12.97
N LYS A 17 -3.41 -15.93 11.65
CA LYS A 17 -3.35 -14.77 10.74
C LYS A 17 -4.70 -14.45 10.12
N LEU A 18 -4.98 -13.16 10.00
CA LEU A 18 -6.17 -12.61 9.35
C LEU A 18 -5.81 -12.02 7.99
N GLY A 19 -6.71 -12.15 7.03
CA GLY A 19 -6.60 -11.47 5.74
C GLY A 19 -7.17 -10.05 5.77
N GLY A 20 -6.75 -9.22 4.83
CA GLY A 20 -7.23 -7.86 4.62
C GLY A 20 -6.39 -6.78 5.30
N ASN A 21 -6.71 -5.53 4.96
CA ASN A 21 -6.02 -4.34 5.44
C ASN A 21 -6.90 -3.56 6.44
N SER A 22 -6.28 -2.85 7.37
CA SER A 22 -6.96 -2.08 8.42
C SER A 22 -6.79 -0.57 8.27
N SER A 23 -5.67 -0.11 7.72
CA SER A 23 -5.43 1.32 7.48
C SER A 23 -4.59 1.52 6.21
N LEU A 24 -4.82 2.65 5.57
CA LEU A 24 -4.07 3.12 4.42
C LEU A 24 -3.49 4.49 4.77
N TYR A 25 -2.20 4.62 4.67
CA TYR A 25 -1.46 5.85 4.92
C TYR A 25 -0.93 6.37 3.59
N ILE A 26 -1.32 7.56 3.19
CA ILE A 26 -0.94 8.16 1.90
C ILE A 26 -0.11 9.42 2.16
N PHE A 27 0.90 9.62 1.34
CA PHE A 27 1.74 10.81 1.36
C PHE A 27 2.15 11.22 -0.06
N ASN A 28 2.49 12.49 -0.21
CA ASN A 28 2.96 13.00 -1.49
C ASN A 28 4.27 12.32 -1.91
N PHE A 29 4.51 12.27 -3.20
CA PHE A 29 5.72 11.64 -3.73
C PHE A 29 7.00 12.24 -3.13
N VAL A 30 7.83 11.36 -2.61
CA VAL A 30 9.15 11.66 -2.07
C VAL A 30 10.14 10.67 -2.67
N GLU A 31 11.23 11.16 -3.22
CA GLU A 31 12.30 10.30 -3.70
C GLU A 31 12.95 9.57 -2.51
N ASP A 32 13.03 8.23 -2.59
CA ASP A 32 13.59 7.37 -1.54
C ASP A 32 13.06 7.69 -0.12
N PRO A 33 11.75 7.56 0.14
CA PRO A 33 11.18 7.92 1.45
C PRO A 33 11.67 7.05 2.60
N PHE A 34 12.18 5.85 2.27
CA PHE A 34 12.68 4.87 3.24
C PHE A 34 14.05 4.34 2.86
N THR A 35 14.88 4.07 3.86
CA THR A 35 16.09 3.26 3.69
C THR A 35 15.70 1.78 3.75
N ILE A 36 15.99 1.02 2.69
CA ILE A 36 15.59 -0.38 2.58
C ILE A 36 16.82 -1.28 2.72
N VAL A 37 16.76 -2.23 3.67
CA VAL A 37 17.81 -3.23 3.91
C VAL A 37 17.17 -4.61 3.94
N ALA A 38 17.59 -5.51 3.06
CA ALA A 38 17.13 -6.90 3.00
C ALA A 38 15.60 -7.07 2.91
N GLY A 39 14.89 -6.13 2.27
CA GLY A 39 13.42 -6.16 2.12
C GLY A 39 12.64 -5.51 3.27
N GLU A 40 13.34 -4.94 4.26
CA GLU A 40 12.75 -4.15 5.34
C GLU A 40 13.07 -2.66 5.17
N ALA A 41 12.10 -1.79 5.44
CA ALA A 41 12.31 -0.37 5.58
C ALA A 41 12.76 -0.08 7.02
N THR A 42 14.02 0.34 7.18
CA THR A 42 14.69 0.46 8.48
C THR A 42 14.87 1.89 8.96
N ALA A 43 14.61 2.87 8.12
CA ALA A 43 14.64 4.29 8.47
C ALA A 43 13.78 5.13 7.53
N ILE A 44 13.30 6.27 8.00
CA ILE A 44 12.54 7.27 7.24
C ILE A 44 13.52 8.36 6.80
N ASN A 45 13.40 8.79 5.54
CA ASN A 45 14.10 9.95 5.05
C ASN A 45 13.47 11.25 5.60
N ALA A 46 14.28 12.23 5.97
CA ALA A 46 13.82 13.51 6.50
C ALA A 46 12.94 14.34 5.54
N SER A 47 12.90 14.00 4.26
CA SER A 47 12.01 14.60 3.27
C SER A 47 10.55 14.16 3.40
N LEU A 48 10.27 13.03 4.04
CA LEU A 48 8.92 12.60 4.38
C LEU A 48 8.46 13.30 5.67
N THR A 49 7.57 14.28 5.55
CA THR A 49 7.19 15.15 6.66
C THR A 49 5.73 15.04 7.09
N THR A 50 4.86 14.56 6.20
CA THR A 50 3.42 14.51 6.46
C THR A 50 2.80 13.28 5.84
N VAL A 51 1.96 12.60 6.60
CA VAL A 51 1.25 11.38 6.20
C VAL A 51 -0.23 11.54 6.54
N PHE A 52 -1.11 11.06 5.68
CA PHE A 52 -2.56 11.12 5.85
C PHE A 52 -3.11 9.71 6.03
N GLU A 53 -3.80 9.46 7.14
CA GLU A 53 -4.41 8.16 7.42
C GLU A 53 -5.83 8.07 6.88
N PHE A 54 -6.14 6.94 6.24
CA PHE A 54 -7.48 6.52 5.85
C PHE A 54 -7.79 5.20 6.56
N GLY A 55 -8.71 5.22 7.51
CA GLY A 55 -9.19 4.03 8.20
C GLY A 55 -9.99 3.13 7.25
N LEU A 56 -9.64 1.86 7.20
CA LEU A 56 -10.29 0.87 6.35
C LEU A 56 -11.12 -0.08 7.20
N GLU A 57 -12.42 0.00 7.09
CA GLU A 57 -13.35 -0.83 7.83
C GLU A 57 -14.01 -1.89 6.94
N GLY A 58 -14.26 -3.07 7.51
CA GLY A 58 -14.96 -4.16 6.85
C GLY A 58 -14.07 -4.97 5.90
N ASP A 59 -14.72 -5.67 4.99
CA ASP A 59 -14.08 -6.55 4.00
C ASP A 59 -13.91 -5.84 2.66
N GLY A 60 -13.10 -6.43 1.77
CA GLY A 60 -12.82 -5.85 0.44
C GLY A 60 -11.58 -4.98 0.37
N ASN A 61 -10.89 -4.75 1.49
CA ASN A 61 -9.64 -4.01 1.53
C ASN A 61 -8.47 -4.98 1.32
N THR A 62 -7.85 -4.95 0.15
CA THR A 62 -6.83 -5.92 -0.26
C THR A 62 -5.58 -5.24 -0.79
N LEU A 63 -4.45 -5.91 -0.61
CA LEU A 63 -3.18 -5.57 -1.25
C LEU A 63 -2.66 -6.84 -1.92
N VAL A 64 -2.50 -6.80 -3.23
CA VAL A 64 -2.01 -7.92 -4.04
C VAL A 64 -0.73 -7.48 -4.74
N GLN A 65 0.26 -8.35 -4.76
CA GLN A 65 1.54 -8.12 -5.43
C GLN A 65 1.83 -9.29 -6.35
N ASP A 66 1.91 -9.01 -7.64
CA ASP A 66 2.20 -9.98 -8.69
C ASP A 66 3.57 -9.72 -9.29
N LYS A 67 4.56 -10.53 -8.91
CA LYS A 67 5.89 -10.45 -9.48
C LYS A 67 6.03 -11.39 -10.66
N THR A 68 6.23 -10.82 -11.84
CA THR A 68 6.41 -11.53 -13.11
C THR A 68 7.83 -11.35 -13.64
N SER A 69 8.33 -12.36 -14.34
CA SER A 69 9.64 -12.30 -15.00
C SER A 69 9.55 -12.85 -16.42
N ASP A 70 10.26 -12.24 -17.36
CA ASP A 70 10.34 -12.68 -18.74
C ASP A 70 11.80 -12.93 -19.12
N ARG A 71 12.08 -14.17 -19.53
CA ARG A 71 13.41 -14.58 -19.98
C ARG A 71 13.81 -13.89 -21.29
N ASN A 72 12.86 -13.63 -22.19
CA ASN A 72 13.16 -13.08 -23.52
C ASN A 72 13.58 -11.62 -23.44
N THR A 73 12.94 -10.87 -22.54
CA THR A 73 13.24 -9.44 -22.33
C THR A 73 14.28 -9.22 -21.22
N GLY A 74 14.55 -10.23 -20.40
CA GLY A 74 15.43 -10.11 -19.23
C GLY A 74 14.89 -9.21 -18.14
N THR A 75 13.57 -8.99 -18.10
CA THR A 75 12.90 -8.10 -17.15
C THR A 75 12.24 -8.87 -16.00
N SER A 76 12.15 -8.25 -14.83
CA SER A 76 11.36 -8.73 -13.71
C SER A 76 10.63 -7.53 -13.10
N VAL A 77 9.32 -7.61 -13.01
CA VAL A 77 8.44 -6.51 -12.59
C VAL A 77 7.47 -7.01 -11.54
N ASN A 78 7.27 -6.21 -10.51
CA ASN A 78 6.24 -6.41 -9.49
C ASN A 78 5.11 -5.39 -9.72
N THR A 79 3.91 -5.87 -10.00
CA THR A 79 2.70 -5.05 -10.06
C THR A 79 1.95 -5.18 -8.75
N THR A 80 1.80 -4.06 -8.07
CA THR A 80 1.05 -3.99 -6.81
C THR A 80 -0.31 -3.38 -7.07
N THR A 81 -1.36 -4.09 -6.67
CA THR A 81 -2.75 -3.63 -6.76
C THR A 81 -3.32 -3.49 -5.35
N LEU A 82 -3.69 -2.26 -5.00
CA LEU A 82 -4.40 -1.93 -3.77
C LEU A 82 -5.88 -1.76 -4.08
N ALA A 83 -6.76 -2.36 -3.28
CA ALA A 83 -8.18 -2.04 -3.25
C ALA A 83 -8.57 -1.60 -1.84
N ALA A 84 -9.28 -0.48 -1.74
CA ALA A 84 -9.76 0.07 -0.49
C ALA A 84 -11.19 0.60 -0.64
N VAL A 85 -11.98 0.44 0.41
CA VAL A 85 -13.37 0.89 0.47
C VAL A 85 -13.52 1.89 1.61
N LEU A 86 -13.99 3.10 1.28
CA LEU A 86 -14.35 4.12 2.25
C LEU A 86 -15.87 4.26 2.29
N LYS A 87 -16.45 4.14 3.48
CA LYS A 87 -17.89 4.27 3.71
C LYS A 87 -18.26 5.73 3.87
N ALA A 88 -19.47 6.06 3.49
CA ALA A 88 -20.08 7.39 3.49
C ALA A 88 -19.41 8.38 2.52
N LEU A 89 -20.26 9.14 1.84
CA LEU A 89 -19.82 10.21 0.93
C LEU A 89 -19.81 11.54 1.69
N ASP A 90 -18.72 12.28 1.57
CA ASP A 90 -18.61 13.65 2.10
C ASP A 90 -17.81 14.56 1.18
N ALA A 91 -18.05 15.88 1.31
CA ALA A 91 -17.45 16.88 0.44
C ALA A 91 -15.92 17.04 0.66
N PRO A 92 -15.38 17.03 1.88
CA PRO A 92 -13.93 17.09 2.08
C PRO A 92 -13.19 15.90 1.46
N THR A 93 -13.73 14.68 1.59
CA THR A 93 -13.16 13.46 1.00
C THR A 93 -13.16 13.55 -0.52
N ASN A 94 -14.21 14.10 -1.16
CA ASN A 94 -14.24 14.32 -2.60
C ASN A 94 -13.05 15.16 -3.09
N VAL A 95 -12.73 16.24 -2.38
CA VAL A 95 -11.58 17.11 -2.74
C VAL A 95 -10.27 16.34 -2.61
N THR A 96 -10.08 15.63 -1.51
CA THR A 96 -8.86 14.84 -1.26
C THR A 96 -8.68 13.74 -2.30
N LEU A 97 -9.74 13.02 -2.63
CA LEU A 97 -9.68 11.93 -3.62
C LEU A 97 -9.44 12.46 -5.04
N ASN A 98 -9.96 13.63 -5.40
CA ASN A 98 -9.63 14.25 -6.67
C ASN A 98 -8.15 14.62 -6.78
N LEU A 99 -7.54 15.11 -5.70
CA LEU A 99 -6.10 15.39 -5.66
C LEU A 99 -5.28 14.08 -5.74
N LEU A 100 -5.75 13.04 -5.05
CA LEU A 100 -5.13 11.73 -5.05
C LEU A 100 -5.05 11.13 -6.46
N SER A 101 -6.12 11.26 -7.24
CA SER A 101 -6.16 10.75 -8.62
C SER A 101 -5.42 11.61 -9.63
N ALA A 102 -5.09 12.85 -9.30
CA ALA A 102 -4.36 13.77 -10.15
C ALA A 102 -2.83 13.71 -9.97
N GLY A 103 -2.37 13.15 -8.86
CA GLY A 103 -0.95 13.05 -8.51
C GLY A 103 -0.41 11.63 -8.62
N TYR A 104 0.83 11.46 -8.19
CA TYR A 104 1.52 10.17 -8.05
C TYR A 104 1.92 9.94 -6.59
N PRO A 105 0.97 9.84 -5.66
CA PRO A 105 1.30 9.67 -4.26
C PRO A 105 1.90 8.29 -3.99
N GLN A 106 2.53 8.16 -2.84
CA GLN A 106 3.04 6.91 -2.31
C GLN A 106 2.19 6.51 -1.10
N ALA A 107 2.22 5.24 -0.73
CA ALA A 107 1.43 4.79 0.41
C ALA A 107 2.12 3.70 1.24
N VAL A 108 1.68 3.63 2.50
CA VAL A 108 1.95 2.51 3.39
C VAL A 108 0.61 1.87 3.76
N VAL A 109 0.50 0.56 3.59
CA VAL A 109 -0.71 -0.21 3.89
C VAL A 109 -0.47 -1.05 5.14
N LYS A 110 -1.30 -0.87 6.15
CA LYS A 110 -1.31 -1.71 7.34
C LYS A 110 -2.25 -2.89 7.15
N ASP A 111 -1.73 -4.11 7.25
CA ASP A 111 -2.56 -5.31 7.27
C ASP A 111 -3.18 -5.56 8.67
N ARG A 112 -4.06 -6.56 8.78
CA ARG A 112 -4.67 -6.95 10.06
C ARG A 112 -3.75 -7.75 10.98
N ASN A 113 -2.50 -7.95 10.59
CA ASN A 113 -1.47 -8.62 11.37
C ASN A 113 -0.35 -7.66 11.80
N ASP A 114 -0.63 -6.34 11.75
CA ASP A 114 0.28 -5.26 12.11
C ASP A 114 1.56 -5.18 11.26
N ASN A 115 1.54 -5.68 10.02
CA ASN A 115 2.61 -5.41 9.06
C ASN A 115 2.27 -4.16 8.26
N TYR A 116 3.26 -3.33 8.01
CA TYR A 116 3.17 -2.10 7.25
C TYR A 116 3.95 -2.26 5.94
N HIS A 117 3.24 -2.27 4.82
CA HIS A 117 3.79 -2.47 3.48
C HIS A 117 3.93 -1.15 2.76
N ALA A 118 5.15 -0.74 2.41
CA ALA A 118 5.39 0.48 1.64
C ALA A 118 5.25 0.19 0.14
N ILE A 119 4.38 0.94 -0.55
CA ILE A 119 4.07 0.74 -1.97
C ILE A 119 4.23 2.02 -2.78
N GLY A 120 4.47 1.88 -4.09
CA GLY A 120 4.63 3.02 -5.01
C GLY A 120 5.95 3.77 -4.83
N LEU A 121 7.03 3.09 -4.37
CA LEU A 121 8.28 3.74 -4.01
C LEU A 121 9.07 4.27 -5.22
N ASP A 122 8.95 3.62 -6.38
CA ASP A 122 9.70 4.00 -7.58
C ASP A 122 9.05 5.20 -8.30
N ASP A 123 7.79 5.04 -8.75
CA ASP A 123 7.09 6.00 -9.60
C ASP A 123 5.77 6.52 -9.01
N GLY A 124 5.48 6.17 -7.75
CA GLY A 124 4.19 6.47 -7.12
C GLY A 124 3.11 5.45 -7.46
N ILE A 125 1.87 5.82 -7.20
CA ILE A 125 0.68 4.98 -7.37
C ILE A 125 -0.32 5.72 -8.25
N ASP A 126 -0.84 5.04 -9.27
CA ASP A 126 -1.98 5.51 -10.05
C ASP A 126 -3.28 5.10 -9.37
N PHE A 127 -4.07 6.08 -8.93
CA PHE A 127 -5.33 5.84 -8.24
C PHE A 127 -6.53 6.03 -9.17
N ALA A 128 -7.40 5.04 -9.22
CA ALA A 128 -8.73 5.11 -9.79
C ALA A 128 -9.78 5.13 -8.65
N ILE A 129 -10.73 6.04 -8.74
CA ILE A 129 -11.73 6.28 -7.70
C ILE A 129 -13.12 6.12 -8.30
N ASN A 130 -13.95 5.34 -7.63
CA ASN A 130 -15.35 5.18 -7.95
C ASN A 130 -16.18 5.61 -6.73
N SER A 131 -17.03 6.62 -6.88
CA SER A 131 -18.00 7.02 -5.88
C SER A 131 -19.37 6.46 -6.23
N GLN A 132 -20.09 5.91 -5.26
CA GLN A 132 -21.42 5.32 -5.47
C GLN A 132 -22.34 5.56 -4.30
N THR A 133 -23.62 5.79 -4.61
CA THR A 133 -24.68 6.00 -3.62
C THR A 133 -25.44 4.71 -3.30
N GLY A 134 -25.21 3.64 -4.08
CA GLY A 134 -25.98 2.40 -4.02
C GLY A 134 -27.39 2.52 -4.62
N GLY A 135 -28.01 1.40 -4.91
CA GLY A 135 -29.40 1.30 -5.40
C GLY A 135 -30.36 0.73 -4.35
N ALA A 136 -29.90 -0.22 -3.55
CA ALA A 136 -30.64 -0.78 -2.42
C ALA A 136 -30.16 -0.19 -1.09
N LYS A 137 -30.96 -0.32 -0.04
CA LYS A 137 -30.61 0.21 1.31
C LYS A 137 -29.40 -0.49 1.93
N THR A 138 -29.03 -1.65 1.43
CA THR A 138 -27.90 -2.47 1.88
C THR A 138 -26.64 -2.26 1.04
N ASP A 139 -26.70 -1.49 -0.05
CA ASP A 139 -25.56 -1.25 -0.93
C ASP A 139 -24.59 -0.25 -0.32
N LEU A 140 -23.35 -0.29 -0.80
CA LEU A 140 -22.34 0.67 -0.40
C LEU A 140 -22.76 2.10 -0.80
N ASN A 141 -22.79 3.00 0.15
CA ASN A 141 -22.75 4.44 -0.06
C ASN A 141 -21.36 4.88 0.34
N GLY A 142 -20.50 5.21 -0.63
CA GLY A 142 -19.09 5.51 -0.34
C GLY A 142 -18.22 5.48 -1.58
N TYR A 143 -16.92 5.23 -1.36
CA TYR A 143 -15.91 5.21 -2.40
C TYR A 143 -15.22 3.86 -2.47
N THR A 144 -14.94 3.42 -3.68
CA THR A 144 -14.00 2.33 -3.94
C THR A 144 -12.76 2.92 -4.59
N ILE A 145 -11.63 2.71 -3.98
CA ILE A 145 -10.33 3.22 -4.42
C ILE A 145 -9.51 2.03 -4.91
N THR A 146 -8.97 2.11 -6.12
CA THR A 146 -8.04 1.13 -6.65
C THR A 146 -6.74 1.84 -6.99
N GLY A 147 -5.63 1.40 -6.40
CA GLY A 147 -4.30 1.92 -6.69
C GLY A 147 -3.45 0.86 -7.38
N VAL A 148 -2.74 1.25 -8.42
CA VAL A 148 -1.80 0.37 -9.11
C VAL A 148 -0.43 1.03 -9.12
N SER A 149 0.59 0.26 -8.76
CA SER A 149 1.99 0.68 -8.89
C SER A 149 2.84 -0.44 -9.45
N THR A 150 3.90 -0.05 -10.13
CA THR A 150 4.85 -0.98 -10.74
C THR A 150 6.22 -0.72 -10.15
N THR A 151 6.83 -1.74 -9.58
CA THR A 151 8.14 -1.65 -8.94
C THR A 151 9.03 -2.82 -9.36
N LYS A 152 10.32 -2.71 -9.11
CA LYS A 152 11.24 -3.82 -9.37
C LYS A 152 11.05 -4.95 -8.37
N ASP A 153 10.96 -4.64 -7.09
CA ASP A 153 10.92 -5.59 -6.00
C ASP A 153 9.56 -5.58 -5.28
N LEU A 154 9.29 -6.63 -4.51
CA LEU A 154 8.12 -6.68 -3.63
C LEU A 154 8.17 -5.55 -2.61
N ALA A 155 7.01 -5.04 -2.21
CA ALA A 155 6.90 -3.97 -1.23
C ALA A 155 7.64 -4.32 0.07
N PRO A 156 8.58 -3.47 0.52
CA PRO A 156 9.26 -3.67 1.78
C PRO A 156 8.28 -3.52 2.95
N ILE A 157 8.56 -4.23 4.02
CA ILE A 157 7.81 -4.13 5.28
C ILE A 157 8.59 -3.22 6.22
N LEU A 158 7.90 -2.30 6.90
CA LEU A 158 8.53 -1.42 7.89
C LEU A 158 8.90 -2.21 9.14
N ASP A 159 10.09 -1.97 9.69
CA ASP A 159 10.48 -2.49 10.99
C ASP A 159 9.75 -1.73 12.13
N ALA A 160 9.79 -2.25 13.35
CA ALA A 160 9.04 -1.69 14.48
C ALA A 160 9.47 -0.25 14.85
N ALA A 161 10.75 0.08 14.69
CA ALA A 161 11.27 1.41 14.97
C ALA A 161 10.81 2.42 13.91
N THR A 162 10.86 2.02 12.65
CA THR A 162 10.38 2.83 11.52
C THR A 162 8.86 3.03 11.58
N VAL A 163 8.09 2.02 11.96
CA VAL A 163 6.64 2.15 12.20
C VAL A 163 6.35 3.23 13.25
N THR A 164 7.06 3.20 14.39
CA THR A 164 6.87 4.20 15.45
C THR A 164 7.18 5.62 14.95
N ALA A 165 8.28 5.79 14.23
CA ALA A 165 8.66 7.07 13.64
C ALA A 165 7.68 7.52 12.54
N PHE A 166 7.18 6.59 11.72
CA PHE A 166 6.20 6.84 10.66
C PHE A 166 4.86 7.34 11.21
N LEU A 167 4.35 6.68 12.24
CA LEU A 167 3.08 7.05 12.88
C LEU A 167 3.14 8.41 13.61
N ALA A 168 4.34 8.91 13.92
CA ALA A 168 4.52 10.25 14.46
C ALA A 168 4.35 11.37 13.39
N LEU A 169 4.28 11.02 12.10
CA LEU A 169 4.06 11.96 10.99
C LEU A 169 2.59 12.06 10.55
N VAL A 170 1.69 11.25 11.14
CA VAL A 170 0.25 11.20 10.85
C VAL A 170 -0.52 12.36 11.48
#